data_ac5816bf51ec456e5ca9bf83df909130
#
_entry.id   ac5816bf51ec456e5ca9bf83df909130
#
_cell.length_a   1.000
_cell.length_b   1.000
_cell.length_c   1.000
_cell.angle_alpha   90.00
_cell.angle_beta   90.00
_cell.angle_gamma   90.00
#
_symmetry.space_group_name_H-M   'P 1'
#
loop_
_entity.id
_entity.type
_entity.pdbx_description
1 polymer ?
#
loop_
_entity_poly.entity_id
_entity_poly.type
_entity_poly.pdbx_seq_one_letter_code
_entity_poly.pdbx_strand_id
1 'polypeptide(L)'
;IPLIIVDPEMPDELRGTSEMRMTESVDIVPTIVDMMDGSFASNRMEGRSLVPLLYGENLAWRDTVFAEIDYGDRGARQILDKHPYECRGYMIKNGQWKYIYWEGYRPQLYDLLNDPNEFIDLGESENHSEKLVDFESQLFYWLRHRKQRTVVALDELYKRSPETDEKFGIIIGRW
;
A
#
# COMPACT_ATOMS: atom_id res chain seq x y z
N ILE A 1 -4.55 0.40 13.49
CA ILE A 1 -3.61 1.10 14.40
C ILE A 1 -4.08 2.55 14.47
N PRO A 2 -4.37 3.10 15.65
CA PRO A 2 -4.72 4.51 15.79
C PRO A 2 -3.54 5.40 15.37
N LEU A 3 -3.83 6.48 14.64
CA LEU A 3 -2.88 7.53 14.31
C LEU A 3 -3.45 8.84 14.83
N ILE A 4 -2.70 9.52 15.69
CA ILE A 4 -3.04 10.83 16.24
C ILE A 4 -1.89 11.78 15.90
N ILE A 5 -2.22 12.89 15.24
CA ILE A 5 -1.25 13.93 14.89
C ILE A 5 -1.69 15.22 15.57
N VAL A 6 -0.75 15.89 16.21
CA VAL A 6 -0.95 17.20 16.84
C VAL A 6 0.04 18.16 16.20
N ASP A 7 -0.48 19.16 15.52
CA ASP A 7 0.29 20.28 15.01
C ASP A 7 0.04 21.51 15.89
N PRO A 8 1.06 22.08 16.55
CA PRO A 8 0.90 23.28 17.36
C PRO A 8 0.37 24.49 16.58
N GLU A 9 0.64 24.58 15.30
CA GLU A 9 0.24 25.69 14.43
C GLU A 9 -1.15 25.52 13.82
N MET A 10 -1.77 24.35 14.01
CA MET A 10 -3.11 24.05 13.48
C MET A 10 -4.16 24.99 14.09
N PRO A 11 -5.05 25.57 13.25
CA PRO A 11 -6.18 26.36 13.71
C PRO A 11 -7.09 25.61 14.71
N ASP A 12 -7.59 26.29 15.72
CA ASP A 12 -8.38 25.66 16.78
C ASP A 12 -9.63 24.95 16.25
N GLU A 13 -10.26 25.45 15.20
CA GLU A 13 -11.43 24.85 14.55
C GLU A 13 -11.16 23.49 13.89
N LEU A 14 -9.89 23.17 13.58
CA LEU A 14 -9.47 21.88 13.01
C LEU A 14 -9.01 20.89 14.08
N ARG A 15 -8.83 21.34 15.33
CA ARG A 15 -8.39 20.48 16.43
C ARG A 15 -9.50 19.53 16.87
N GLY A 16 -9.11 18.32 17.26
CA GLY A 16 -10.06 17.32 17.75
C GLY A 16 -10.96 16.72 16.67
N THR A 17 -10.66 16.96 15.39
CA THR A 17 -11.38 16.35 14.25
C THR A 17 -10.90 14.93 14.00
N SER A 18 -11.71 14.15 13.28
CA SER A 18 -11.38 12.81 12.84
C SER A 18 -11.39 12.76 11.32
N GLU A 19 -10.32 12.24 10.74
CA GLU A 19 -10.21 12.00 9.29
C GLU A 19 -10.50 10.52 8.99
N MET A 20 -11.46 10.29 8.08
CA MET A 20 -11.92 8.94 7.72
C MET A 20 -11.29 8.39 6.45
N ARG A 21 -10.56 9.22 5.69
CA ARG A 21 -9.84 8.77 4.50
C ARG A 21 -8.73 7.78 4.87
N MET A 22 -8.47 6.81 3.98
CA MET A 22 -7.53 5.74 4.25
C MET A 22 -6.08 6.23 4.29
N THR A 23 -5.38 5.93 5.39
CA THR A 23 -3.97 6.27 5.59
C THR A 23 -3.14 5.01 5.83
N GLU A 24 -1.85 5.10 5.58
CA GLU A 24 -0.90 4.01 5.77
C GLU A 24 0.29 4.49 6.61
N SER A 25 0.99 3.59 7.28
CA SER A 25 2.17 3.95 8.09
C SER A 25 3.31 4.58 7.27
N VAL A 26 3.38 4.27 5.98
CA VAL A 26 4.35 4.89 5.05
C VAL A 26 4.10 6.39 4.83
N ASP A 27 2.92 6.91 5.20
CA ASP A 27 2.58 8.32 5.10
C ASP A 27 3.23 9.18 6.23
N ILE A 28 3.69 8.54 7.30
CA ILE A 28 4.24 9.26 8.47
C ILE A 28 5.50 10.03 8.09
N VAL A 29 6.43 9.39 7.39
CA VAL A 29 7.71 10.05 7.04
C VAL A 29 7.51 11.25 6.12
N PRO A 30 6.78 11.17 4.99
CA PRO A 30 6.52 12.35 4.17
C PRO A 30 5.75 13.44 4.93
N THR A 31 4.86 13.08 5.87
CA THR A 31 4.16 14.05 6.71
C THR A 31 5.12 14.83 7.61
N ILE A 32 6.04 14.14 8.28
CA ILE A 32 7.04 14.80 9.15
C ILE A 32 7.94 15.74 8.32
N VAL A 33 8.40 15.28 7.16
CA VAL A 33 9.25 16.09 6.28
C VAL A 33 8.51 17.35 5.82
N ASP A 34 7.24 17.22 5.46
CA ASP A 34 6.39 18.32 5.02
C ASP A 34 6.14 19.33 6.15
N MET A 35 5.83 18.87 7.36
CA MET A 35 5.66 19.72 8.55
C MET A 35 6.94 20.47 8.96
N MET A 36 8.09 20.04 8.47
CA MET A 36 9.38 20.69 8.68
C MET A 36 9.82 21.56 7.50
N ASP A 37 8.91 21.93 6.59
CA ASP A 37 9.20 22.65 5.34
C ASP A 37 10.27 21.96 4.48
N GLY A 38 10.40 20.65 4.62
CA GLY A 38 11.35 19.84 3.88
C GLY A 38 10.80 19.40 2.52
N SER A 39 11.68 18.87 1.68
CA SER A 39 11.30 18.22 0.44
C SER A 39 11.78 16.78 0.42
N PHE A 40 10.98 15.90 -0.16
CA PHE A 40 11.35 14.50 -0.32
C PHE A 40 11.29 14.06 -1.78
N ALA A 41 12.19 13.16 -2.15
CA ALA A 41 12.21 12.58 -3.48
C ALA A 41 11.06 11.57 -3.63
N SER A 42 10.07 11.91 -4.46
CA SER A 42 8.87 11.09 -4.68
C SER A 42 9.17 9.67 -5.20
N ASN A 43 10.35 9.46 -5.81
CA ASN A 43 10.80 8.14 -6.26
C ASN A 43 11.28 7.23 -5.13
N ARG A 44 11.45 7.75 -3.92
CA ARG A 44 11.94 6.99 -2.74
C ARG A 44 10.86 6.66 -1.72
N MET A 45 9.71 7.31 -1.79
CA MET A 45 8.64 7.19 -0.80
C MET A 45 7.35 6.74 -1.46
N GLU A 46 6.73 5.69 -0.92
CA GLU A 46 5.40 5.23 -1.33
C GLU A 46 4.29 6.09 -0.72
N GLY A 47 4.53 6.61 0.49
CA GLY A 47 3.57 7.40 1.24
C GLY A 47 3.34 8.80 0.68
N ARG A 48 2.30 9.44 1.18
CA ARG A 48 1.89 10.81 0.89
C ARG A 48 1.84 11.60 2.20
N SER A 49 2.16 12.89 2.16
CA SER A 49 1.96 13.77 3.31
C SER A 49 0.49 13.80 3.72
N LEU A 50 0.23 13.72 5.02
CA LEU A 50 -1.09 13.88 5.61
C LEU A 50 -1.40 15.33 5.95
N VAL A 51 -0.45 16.26 5.78
CA VAL A 51 -0.64 17.69 6.07
C VAL A 51 -1.87 18.26 5.38
N PRO A 52 -2.12 18.03 4.08
CA PRO A 52 -3.34 18.53 3.44
C PRO A 52 -4.62 18.00 4.09
N LEU A 53 -4.61 16.75 4.59
CA LEU A 53 -5.77 16.19 5.30
C LEU A 53 -5.97 16.85 6.67
N LEU A 54 -4.88 17.13 7.39
CA LEU A 54 -4.90 17.80 8.69
C LEU A 54 -5.51 19.20 8.58
N TYR A 55 -5.24 19.89 7.48
CA TYR A 55 -5.76 21.22 7.20
C TYR A 55 -7.10 21.23 6.45
N GLY A 56 -7.75 20.07 6.36
CA GLY A 56 -9.11 19.95 5.83
C GLY A 56 -9.22 20.14 4.31
N GLU A 57 -8.15 19.98 3.57
CA GLU A 57 -8.16 20.13 2.11
C GLU A 57 -9.02 19.07 1.44
N ASN A 58 -9.83 19.52 0.48
CA ASN A 58 -10.64 18.64 -0.36
C ASN A 58 -9.85 18.23 -1.60
N LEU A 59 -9.03 17.18 -1.48
CA LEU A 59 -8.23 16.63 -2.58
C LEU A 59 -8.58 15.17 -2.85
N ALA A 60 -8.25 14.71 -4.06
CA ALA A 60 -8.35 13.30 -4.41
C ALA A 60 -7.38 12.47 -3.56
N TRP A 61 -7.92 11.51 -2.83
CA TRP A 61 -7.16 10.65 -1.93
C TRP A 61 -7.27 9.19 -2.37
N ARG A 62 -6.42 8.32 -1.80
CA ARG A 62 -6.50 6.88 -2.08
C ARG A 62 -7.80 6.29 -1.53
N ASP A 63 -8.34 5.34 -2.24
CA ASP A 63 -9.47 4.51 -1.84
C ASP A 63 -9.04 3.08 -1.46
N THR A 64 -7.75 2.79 -1.60
CA THR A 64 -7.17 1.46 -1.40
C THR A 64 -5.87 1.58 -0.62
N VAL A 65 -5.68 0.68 0.35
CA VAL A 65 -4.48 0.59 1.19
C VAL A 65 -3.94 -0.84 1.20
N PHE A 66 -2.63 -0.96 1.46
CA PHE A 66 -1.92 -2.22 1.47
C PHE A 66 -1.17 -2.42 2.80
N ALA A 67 -0.98 -3.68 3.17
CA ALA A 67 -0.13 -4.03 4.30
C ALA A 67 0.59 -5.35 4.01
N GLU A 68 1.75 -5.49 4.63
CA GLU A 68 2.56 -6.71 4.57
C GLU A 68 2.82 -7.21 5.98
N ILE A 69 2.89 -8.52 6.13
CA ILE A 69 3.29 -9.17 7.37
C ILE A 69 4.27 -10.29 7.07
N ASP A 70 5.30 -10.39 7.89
CA ASP A 70 6.16 -11.56 7.99
C ASP A 70 5.80 -12.29 9.29
N TYR A 71 5.44 -13.57 9.19
CA TYR A 71 5.12 -14.42 10.34
C TYR A 71 6.17 -15.53 10.59
N GLY A 72 7.38 -15.35 10.07
CA GLY A 72 8.48 -16.32 10.20
C GLY A 72 8.90 -16.60 11.64
N ASP A 73 8.62 -15.67 12.55
CA ASP A 73 8.85 -15.81 14.00
C ASP A 73 7.63 -16.37 14.78
N ARG A 74 6.48 -16.63 14.10
CA ARG A 74 5.24 -17.09 14.72
C ARG A 74 5.15 -18.61 14.78
N GLY A 75 4.43 -19.13 15.78
CA GLY A 75 4.13 -20.55 15.92
C GLY A 75 3.44 -21.16 14.69
N ALA A 76 2.65 -20.37 13.96
CA ALA A 76 2.01 -20.78 12.71
C ALA A 76 3.02 -21.33 11.68
N ARG A 77 4.22 -20.77 11.58
CA ARG A 77 5.28 -21.27 10.70
C ARG A 77 5.61 -22.74 10.98
N GLN A 78 5.72 -23.10 12.25
CA GLN A 78 6.06 -24.49 12.65
C GLN A 78 4.90 -25.44 12.35
N ILE A 79 3.66 -25.01 12.60
CA ILE A 79 2.46 -25.82 12.34
C ILE A 79 2.30 -26.08 10.83
N LEU A 80 2.62 -25.08 10.01
CA LEU A 80 2.53 -25.15 8.55
C LEU A 80 3.76 -25.74 7.88
N ASP A 81 4.79 -26.11 8.64
CA ASP A 81 6.10 -26.63 8.17
C ASP A 81 6.73 -25.75 7.07
N LYS A 82 6.73 -24.42 7.30
CA LYS A 82 7.20 -23.42 6.34
C LYS A 82 8.63 -22.98 6.61
N HIS A 83 9.38 -22.75 5.53
CA HIS A 83 10.64 -22.04 5.63
C HIS A 83 10.39 -20.56 6.01
N PRO A 84 11.24 -19.90 6.84
CA PRO A 84 11.03 -18.49 7.23
C PRO A 84 10.80 -17.53 6.07
N TYR A 85 11.46 -17.71 4.93
CA TYR A 85 11.30 -16.87 3.74
C TYR A 85 9.96 -17.05 3.01
N GLU A 86 9.16 -18.06 3.37
CA GLU A 86 7.84 -18.34 2.81
C GLU A 86 6.71 -17.85 3.72
N CYS A 87 7.05 -17.21 4.83
CA CYS A 87 6.10 -16.79 5.85
C CYS A 87 5.62 -15.36 5.63
N ARG A 88 5.00 -15.10 4.50
CA ARG A 88 4.53 -13.76 4.12
C ARG A 88 3.03 -13.73 3.90
N GLY A 89 2.44 -12.64 4.32
CA GLY A 89 1.07 -12.28 4.01
C GLY A 89 0.99 -10.87 3.46
N TYR A 90 0.08 -10.65 2.53
CA TYR A 90 -0.15 -9.37 1.90
C TYR A 90 -1.63 -9.05 1.94
N MET A 91 -1.97 -7.85 2.36
CA MET A 91 -3.33 -7.39 2.48
C MET A 91 -3.59 -6.23 1.54
N ILE A 92 -4.73 -6.25 0.88
CA ILE A 92 -5.34 -5.12 0.18
C ILE A 92 -6.71 -4.84 0.79
N LYS A 93 -6.99 -3.59 1.09
CA LYS A 93 -8.28 -3.15 1.60
C LYS A 93 -8.74 -1.92 0.84
N ASN A 94 -9.99 -1.93 0.39
CA ASN A 94 -10.73 -0.75 -0.02
C ASN A 94 -11.89 -0.46 0.95
N GLY A 95 -12.79 0.48 0.62
CA GLY A 95 -13.87 0.89 1.54
C GLY A 95 -14.72 -0.25 2.08
N GLN A 96 -15.07 -1.23 1.25
CA GLN A 96 -15.97 -2.34 1.60
C GLN A 96 -15.20 -3.65 1.86
N TRP A 97 -14.18 -3.94 1.08
CA TRP A 97 -13.59 -5.26 1.04
C TRP A 97 -12.19 -5.28 1.60
N LYS A 98 -11.82 -6.40 2.26
CA LYS A 98 -10.47 -6.72 2.70
C LYS A 98 -10.09 -8.10 2.20
N TYR A 99 -9.03 -8.18 1.42
CA TYR A 99 -8.47 -9.42 0.92
C TYR A 99 -7.07 -9.62 1.49
N ILE A 100 -6.75 -10.86 1.88
CA ILE A 100 -5.44 -11.25 2.39
C ILE A 100 -4.93 -12.44 1.60
N TYR A 101 -3.80 -12.27 0.97
CA TYR A 101 -3.02 -13.34 0.35
C TYR A 101 -2.00 -13.88 1.35
N TRP A 102 -1.99 -15.19 1.54
CA TRP A 102 -0.99 -15.88 2.35
C TRP A 102 -0.12 -16.75 1.45
N GLU A 103 1.22 -16.55 1.52
CA GLU A 103 2.17 -17.34 0.75
C GLU A 103 2.00 -18.84 1.02
N GLY A 104 1.62 -19.58 -0.02
CA GLY A 104 1.40 -21.03 0.06
C GLY A 104 0.29 -21.49 1.01
N TYR A 105 -0.72 -20.65 1.22
CA TYR A 105 -1.94 -21.00 1.96
C TYR A 105 -3.18 -20.39 1.27
N ARG A 106 -4.38 -20.77 1.71
CA ARG A 106 -5.61 -20.22 1.15
C ARG A 106 -5.77 -18.73 1.43
N PRO A 107 -6.34 -17.94 0.52
CA PRO A 107 -6.62 -16.55 0.77
C PRO A 107 -7.76 -16.36 1.79
N GLN A 108 -7.92 -15.14 2.26
CA GLN A 108 -9.06 -14.70 3.06
C GLN A 108 -9.72 -13.48 2.39
N LEU A 109 -11.04 -13.40 2.49
CA LEU A 109 -11.81 -12.26 1.98
C LEU A 109 -12.90 -11.89 2.98
N TYR A 110 -13.05 -10.59 3.25
CA TYR A 110 -14.06 -10.09 4.19
C TYR A 110 -14.85 -8.95 3.56
N ASP A 111 -16.17 -8.97 3.76
CA ASP A 111 -17.08 -7.88 3.44
C ASP A 111 -17.28 -6.99 4.67
N LEU A 112 -16.48 -5.95 4.80
CA LEU A 112 -16.48 -5.07 5.97
C LEU A 112 -17.74 -4.20 6.09
N LEU A 113 -18.56 -4.11 5.05
CA LEU A 113 -19.84 -3.42 5.12
C LEU A 113 -20.89 -4.26 5.87
N ASN A 114 -20.94 -5.56 5.58
CA ASN A 114 -21.89 -6.48 6.19
C ASN A 114 -21.33 -7.22 7.41
N ASP A 115 -20.01 -7.34 7.48
CA ASP A 115 -19.27 -8.00 8.57
C ASP A 115 -18.05 -7.15 8.99
N PRO A 116 -18.27 -6.03 9.69
CA PRO A 116 -17.18 -5.13 10.11
C PRO A 116 -16.23 -5.77 11.14
N ASN A 117 -16.60 -6.88 11.74
CA ASN A 117 -15.79 -7.60 12.71
C ASN A 117 -15.02 -8.79 12.12
N GLU A 118 -15.13 -9.03 10.81
CA GLU A 118 -14.39 -10.07 10.09
C GLU A 118 -14.62 -11.50 10.65
N PHE A 119 -15.85 -11.82 11.05
CA PHE A 119 -16.20 -13.14 11.56
C PHE A 119 -16.43 -14.17 10.46
N ILE A 120 -16.73 -13.73 9.22
CA ILE A 120 -17.08 -14.58 8.09
C ILE A 120 -16.00 -14.46 7.01
N ASP A 121 -15.15 -15.48 6.92
CA ASP A 121 -14.14 -15.57 5.87
C ASP A 121 -14.79 -16.12 4.58
N LEU A 122 -14.78 -15.29 3.53
CA LEU A 122 -15.30 -15.61 2.20
C LEU A 122 -14.22 -16.09 1.23
N GLY A 123 -12.99 -16.35 1.71
CA GLY A 123 -11.82 -16.70 0.89
C GLY A 123 -11.95 -17.99 0.06
N GLU A 124 -12.92 -18.86 0.41
CA GLU A 124 -13.23 -20.10 -0.33
C GLU A 124 -14.66 -20.10 -0.91
N SER A 125 -15.32 -18.93 -0.94
CA SER A 125 -16.68 -18.81 -1.43
C SER A 125 -16.74 -18.78 -2.95
N GLU A 126 -17.37 -19.74 -3.58
CA GLU A 126 -17.58 -19.80 -5.02
C GLU A 126 -18.33 -18.57 -5.55
N ASN A 127 -19.25 -18.01 -4.76
CA ASN A 127 -20.01 -16.81 -5.11
C ASN A 127 -19.14 -15.54 -5.17
N HIS A 128 -17.93 -15.58 -4.64
CA HIS A 128 -16.99 -14.45 -4.61
C HIS A 128 -15.72 -14.68 -5.42
N SER A 129 -15.69 -15.73 -6.25
CA SER A 129 -14.51 -16.12 -7.04
C SER A 129 -13.98 -15.01 -7.94
N GLU A 130 -14.85 -14.29 -8.63
CA GLU A 130 -14.45 -13.15 -9.47
C GLU A 130 -13.79 -12.03 -8.63
N LYS A 131 -14.32 -11.78 -7.44
CA LYS A 131 -13.78 -10.79 -6.53
C LYS A 131 -12.42 -11.19 -5.98
N LEU A 132 -12.24 -12.46 -5.64
CA LEU A 132 -10.95 -13.00 -5.21
C LEU A 132 -9.87 -12.80 -6.29
N VAL A 133 -10.19 -13.13 -7.55
CA VAL A 133 -9.28 -12.94 -8.69
C VAL A 133 -8.95 -11.46 -8.92
N ASP A 134 -9.95 -10.58 -8.80
CA ASP A 134 -9.76 -9.14 -8.98
C ASP A 134 -8.83 -8.57 -7.89
N PHE A 135 -9.08 -8.85 -6.61
CA PHE A 135 -8.23 -8.38 -5.52
C PHE A 135 -6.81 -8.95 -5.58
N GLU A 136 -6.67 -10.23 -5.91
CA GLU A 136 -5.36 -10.84 -6.13
C GLU A 136 -4.60 -10.12 -7.25
N SER A 137 -5.26 -9.85 -8.36
CA SER A 137 -4.71 -9.14 -9.51
C SER A 137 -4.22 -7.73 -9.14
N GLN A 138 -5.03 -6.97 -8.38
CA GLN A 138 -4.70 -5.64 -7.88
C GLN A 138 -3.51 -5.69 -6.92
N LEU A 139 -3.50 -6.66 -5.99
CA LEU A 139 -2.42 -6.85 -5.04
C LEU A 139 -1.09 -7.16 -5.74
N PHE A 140 -1.08 -8.10 -6.68
CA PHE A 140 0.12 -8.43 -7.46
C PHE A 140 0.54 -7.31 -8.40
N TYR A 141 -0.40 -6.52 -8.91
CA TYR A 141 -0.08 -5.31 -9.65
C TYR A 141 0.70 -4.35 -8.75
N TRP A 142 0.19 -4.03 -7.56
CA TRP A 142 0.87 -3.17 -6.58
C TRP A 142 2.26 -3.70 -6.22
N LEU A 143 2.41 -4.99 -5.90
CA LEU A 143 3.70 -5.61 -5.56
C LEU A 143 4.75 -5.42 -6.66
N ARG A 144 4.36 -5.54 -7.93
CA ARG A 144 5.27 -5.36 -9.07
C ARG A 144 5.61 -3.90 -9.37
N HIS A 145 4.75 -2.96 -8.96
CA HIS A 145 4.90 -1.54 -9.28
C HIS A 145 5.42 -0.71 -8.10
N ARG A 146 5.85 -1.36 -7.03
CA ARG A 146 6.48 -0.67 -5.90
C ARG A 146 7.71 0.11 -6.35
N LYS A 147 7.96 1.24 -5.69
CA LYS A 147 9.09 2.11 -5.99
C LYS A 147 10.41 1.47 -5.56
N GLN A 148 11.03 0.75 -6.47
CA GLN A 148 12.30 0.05 -6.23
C GLN A 148 13.53 0.90 -6.59
N ARG A 149 13.36 1.98 -7.38
CA ARG A 149 14.45 2.86 -7.78
C ARG A 149 14.65 3.95 -6.73
N THR A 150 15.62 3.74 -5.86
CA THR A 150 15.92 4.67 -4.76
C THR A 150 17.13 5.57 -5.03
N VAL A 151 17.92 5.29 -6.08
CA VAL A 151 19.21 5.97 -6.35
C VAL A 151 19.13 6.98 -7.50
N VAL A 152 18.17 6.84 -8.41
CA VAL A 152 18.04 7.73 -9.59
C VAL A 152 16.65 8.36 -9.58
N ALA A 153 16.61 9.68 -9.62
CA ALA A 153 15.36 10.43 -9.69
C ALA A 153 14.67 10.27 -11.06
N LEU A 154 13.34 10.47 -11.10
CA LEU A 154 12.57 10.28 -12.33
C LEU A 154 13.00 11.22 -13.46
N ASP A 155 13.25 12.50 -13.13
CA ASP A 155 13.71 13.50 -14.10
C ASP A 155 15.07 13.12 -14.72
N GLU A 156 15.93 12.49 -13.93
CA GLU A 156 17.22 12.00 -14.42
C GLU A 156 17.04 10.76 -15.33
N LEU A 157 16.07 9.91 -15.06
CA LEU A 157 15.74 8.79 -15.94
C LEU A 157 15.25 9.29 -17.31
N TYR A 158 14.36 10.28 -17.32
CA TYR A 158 13.89 10.88 -18.58
C TYR A 158 15.03 11.49 -19.40
N LYS A 159 16.00 12.13 -18.75
CA LYS A 159 17.18 12.67 -19.42
C LYS A 159 18.11 11.59 -19.99
N ARG A 160 18.18 10.44 -19.33
CA ARG A 160 19.06 9.33 -19.72
C ARG A 160 18.44 8.36 -20.73
N SER A 161 17.14 8.45 -20.97
CA SER A 161 16.45 7.57 -21.91
C SER A 161 16.81 7.97 -23.35
N PRO A 162 17.70 7.25 -24.05
CA PRO A 162 18.03 7.54 -25.43
C PRO A 162 16.85 7.22 -26.34
N GLU A 163 16.82 7.85 -27.51
CA GLU A 163 15.88 7.44 -28.56
C GLU A 163 16.12 5.98 -28.93
N THR A 164 15.03 5.25 -29.12
CA THR A 164 15.11 3.87 -29.60
C THR A 164 15.46 3.87 -31.08
N ASP A 165 16.50 3.13 -31.48
CA ASP A 165 16.82 2.94 -32.89
C ASP A 165 15.79 1.97 -33.51
N GLU A 166 14.83 2.51 -34.24
CA GLU A 166 13.74 1.76 -34.89
C GLU A 166 14.25 0.63 -35.78
N LYS A 167 15.47 0.74 -36.31
CA LYS A 167 16.10 -0.26 -37.16
C LYS A 167 16.30 -1.61 -36.46
N PHE A 168 16.51 -1.60 -35.14
CA PHE A 168 16.76 -2.79 -34.35
C PHE A 168 15.56 -3.20 -33.48
N GLY A 169 14.45 -2.46 -33.56
CA GLY A 169 13.29 -2.66 -32.73
C GLY A 169 13.52 -2.25 -31.27
N ILE A 170 12.62 -2.67 -30.37
CA ILE A 170 12.68 -2.33 -28.94
C ILE A 170 13.60 -3.30 -28.23
N ILE A 171 14.77 -2.84 -27.80
CA ILE A 171 15.71 -3.63 -26.99
C ILE A 171 15.50 -3.28 -25.51
N ILE A 172 14.85 -4.17 -24.77
CA ILE A 172 14.55 -3.97 -23.33
C ILE A 172 15.77 -4.29 -22.47
N GLY A 173 16.58 -5.25 -22.83
CA GLY A 173 17.77 -5.65 -22.07
C GLY A 173 18.70 -6.57 -22.88
N ARG A 174 19.93 -6.66 -22.41
CA ARG A 174 20.92 -7.64 -22.88
C ARG A 174 21.36 -8.42 -21.66
N TRP A 175 21.21 -9.74 -21.71
CA TRP A 175 21.56 -10.66 -20.65
C TRP A 175 22.89 -11.35 -20.95
#